data_f6712856cbcdf31a3539643b53a6facd
#
_entry.id   f6712856cbcdf31a3539643b53a6facd
#
_cell.length_a   1.000
_cell.length_b   1.000
_cell.length_c   1.000
_cell.angle_alpha   90.00
_cell.angle_beta   90.00
_cell.angle_gamma   90.00
#
_symmetry.space_group_name_H-M   'P 1'
#
loop_
_entity.id
_entity.type
_entity.pdbx_description
1 polymer ?
#
loop_
_entity_poly.entity_id
_entity_poly.type
_entity_poly.pdbx_seq_one_letter_code
_entity_poly.pdbx_strand_id
1 'polypeptide(L)'
;MRTLVLDTSTNLLYISFIENNKVIYEVSSMGLNNHSDHLLPLIEEGLNKHKLTIKDFNKIILGVGPGAYTGLRVSMSVAKMFSWTLNIPLYTISSLDLLSSGYKDNGMYLVKIKAKKGFIYHKAFKIENGFKQVIENDMFVSEDYIEKYSEGTIISNDNILVDSLNINEKELQLVDNVHALEPNYLREC
;
A
#
# COMPACT_ATOMS: atom_id res chain seq x y z
N MET A 1 -20.40 0.32 -5.87
CA MET A 1 -19.47 -0.34 -4.94
C MET A 1 -18.43 0.68 -4.49
N ARG A 2 -18.19 0.79 -3.16
CA ARG A 2 -17.20 1.70 -2.60
C ARG A 2 -16.06 0.93 -1.94
N THR A 3 -14.84 1.38 -2.19
CA THR A 3 -13.62 0.78 -1.63
C THR A 3 -12.81 1.84 -0.90
N LEU A 4 -12.34 1.52 0.31
CA LEU A 4 -11.37 2.28 1.06
C LEU A 4 -10.00 1.64 0.87
N VAL A 5 -8.99 2.42 0.46
CA VAL A 5 -7.60 1.97 0.34
C VAL A 5 -6.74 2.71 1.34
N LEU A 6 -5.90 1.99 2.09
CA LEU A 6 -5.04 2.55 3.13
C LEU A 6 -3.61 1.99 3.03
N ASP A 7 -2.62 2.86 3.14
CA ASP A 7 -1.22 2.49 3.38
C ASP A 7 -0.50 3.57 4.18
N THR A 8 0.25 3.15 5.19
CA THR A 8 1.14 3.99 5.99
C THR A 8 2.48 3.29 6.22
N SER A 9 2.88 2.43 5.30
CA SER A 9 4.09 1.59 5.40
C SER A 9 5.41 2.35 5.25
N THR A 10 5.37 3.54 4.68
CA THR A 10 6.54 4.41 4.45
C THR A 10 6.31 5.79 5.09
N ASN A 11 7.06 6.79 4.66
CA ASN A 11 6.79 8.21 4.98
C ASN A 11 5.62 8.79 4.18
N LEU A 12 5.04 8.03 3.25
CA LEU A 12 3.79 8.34 2.58
C LEU A 12 2.61 7.91 3.46
N LEU A 13 1.65 8.80 3.69
CA LEU A 13 0.31 8.45 4.15
C LEU A 13 -0.60 8.43 2.92
N TYR A 14 -1.16 7.28 2.63
CA TYR A 14 -2.06 7.11 1.50
C TYR A 14 -3.47 6.69 1.95
N ILE A 15 -4.45 7.42 1.45
CA ILE A 15 -5.88 7.14 1.61
C ILE A 15 -6.55 7.33 0.25
N SER A 16 -7.39 6.39 -0.17
CA SER A 16 -8.24 6.58 -1.35
C SER A 16 -9.64 6.04 -1.12
N PHE A 17 -10.64 6.81 -1.53
CA PHE A 17 -12.04 6.37 -1.63
C PHE A 17 -12.36 6.19 -3.10
N ILE A 18 -12.72 4.97 -3.46
CA ILE A 18 -13.12 4.61 -4.83
C ILE A 18 -14.62 4.36 -4.82
N GLU A 19 -15.35 4.97 -5.75
CA GLU A 19 -16.74 4.70 -6.00
C GLU A 19 -16.97 4.36 -7.47
N ASN A 20 -17.52 3.18 -7.75
CA ASN A 20 -17.85 2.76 -9.12
C ASN A 20 -16.69 2.97 -10.10
N ASN A 21 -15.49 2.50 -9.72
CA ASN A 21 -14.25 2.58 -10.50
C ASN A 21 -13.78 4.03 -10.77
N LYS A 22 -14.07 4.95 -9.85
CA LYS A 22 -13.55 6.33 -9.88
C LYS A 22 -13.04 6.70 -8.49
N VAL A 23 -11.89 7.33 -8.42
CA VAL A 23 -11.40 7.94 -7.19
C VAL A 23 -12.22 9.19 -6.92
N ILE A 24 -12.93 9.21 -5.78
CA ILE A 24 -13.73 10.37 -5.34
C ILE A 24 -13.00 11.20 -4.28
N TYR A 25 -12.09 10.57 -3.52
CA TYR A 25 -11.25 11.24 -2.54
C TYR A 25 -9.89 10.55 -2.49
N GLU A 26 -8.83 11.34 -2.44
CA GLU A 26 -7.47 10.82 -2.34
C GLU A 26 -6.60 11.75 -1.50
N VAL A 27 -5.82 11.16 -0.63
CA VAL A 27 -4.73 11.80 0.09
C VAL A 27 -3.46 11.00 -0.17
N SER A 28 -2.47 11.69 -0.71
CA SER A 28 -1.11 11.17 -0.91
C SER A 28 -0.15 12.19 -0.30
N SER A 29 0.16 12.03 0.98
CA SER A 29 0.93 13.03 1.73
C SER A 29 2.26 12.45 2.20
N MET A 30 3.36 13.07 1.74
CA MET A 30 4.72 12.71 2.10
C MET A 30 5.21 13.49 3.32
N GLY A 31 6.05 12.83 4.15
CA GLY A 31 6.77 13.51 5.22
C GLY A 31 5.97 13.78 6.49
N LEU A 32 4.76 13.27 6.62
CA LEU A 32 4.02 13.28 7.87
C LEU A 32 4.66 12.30 8.85
N ASN A 33 5.41 12.81 9.83
CA ASN A 33 6.10 11.98 10.82
C ASN A 33 5.17 11.28 11.81
N ASN A 34 3.89 11.68 11.88
CA ASN A 34 2.88 11.19 12.81
C ASN A 34 1.63 10.69 12.06
N HIS A 35 1.75 9.58 11.33
CA HIS A 35 0.59 8.97 10.65
C HIS A 35 -0.59 8.70 11.58
N SER A 36 -0.32 8.35 12.85
CA SER A 36 -1.35 8.12 13.87
C SER A 36 -2.25 9.32 14.11
N ASP A 37 -1.70 10.53 14.08
CA ASP A 37 -2.42 11.75 14.39
C ASP A 37 -3.24 12.25 13.19
N HIS A 38 -2.87 11.82 11.98
CA HIS A 38 -3.45 12.32 10.74
C HIS A 38 -4.41 11.35 10.04
N LEU A 39 -4.23 10.04 10.21
CA LEU A 39 -4.97 9.06 9.41
C LEU A 39 -6.48 9.15 9.62
N LEU A 40 -6.96 9.11 10.86
CA LEU A 40 -8.40 9.18 11.14
C LEU A 40 -9.01 10.55 10.79
N PRO A 41 -8.40 11.69 11.16
CA PRO A 41 -8.89 13.01 10.72
C PRO A 41 -9.02 13.16 9.20
N LEU A 42 -8.06 12.66 8.43
CA LEU A 42 -8.12 12.72 6.96
C LEU A 42 -9.21 11.79 6.38
N ILE A 43 -9.43 10.62 6.99
CA ILE A 43 -10.57 9.76 6.62
C ILE A 43 -11.88 10.50 6.92
N GLU A 44 -12.02 11.12 8.10
CA GLU A 44 -13.20 11.88 8.50
C GLU A 44 -13.46 13.06 7.55
N GLU A 45 -12.42 13.79 7.15
CA GLU A 45 -12.51 14.86 6.15
C GLU A 45 -13.11 14.34 4.84
N GLY A 46 -12.58 13.23 4.32
CA GLY A 46 -13.10 12.62 3.09
C GLY A 46 -14.56 12.20 3.20
N LEU A 47 -14.93 11.59 4.33
CA LEU A 47 -16.31 11.19 4.60
C LEU A 47 -17.26 12.38 4.62
N ASN A 48 -16.91 13.42 5.36
CA ASN A 48 -17.71 14.65 5.45
C ASN A 48 -17.87 15.35 4.10
N LYS A 49 -16.78 15.46 3.33
CA LYS A 49 -16.77 16.08 2.00
C LYS A 49 -17.74 15.39 1.03
N HIS A 50 -17.85 14.08 1.12
CA HIS A 50 -18.69 13.28 0.22
C HIS A 50 -20.02 12.84 0.86
N LYS A 51 -20.32 13.31 2.09
CA LYS A 51 -21.54 12.95 2.85
C LYS A 51 -21.68 11.43 3.02
N LEU A 52 -20.55 10.76 3.30
CA LEU A 52 -20.45 9.32 3.51
C LEU A 52 -20.19 9.01 4.99
N THR A 53 -20.41 7.75 5.30
CA THR A 53 -19.96 7.11 6.55
C THR A 53 -19.13 5.88 6.21
N ILE A 54 -18.36 5.35 7.16
CA ILE A 54 -17.59 4.11 6.92
C ILE A 54 -18.51 2.93 6.55
N LYS A 55 -19.76 2.91 7.00
CA LYS A 55 -20.75 1.86 6.66
C LYS A 55 -21.10 1.82 5.16
N ASP A 56 -20.83 2.90 4.45
CA ASP A 56 -21.10 2.98 3.01
C ASP A 56 -20.06 2.25 2.15
N PHE A 57 -18.95 1.81 2.77
CA PHE A 57 -17.91 1.06 2.08
C PHE A 57 -18.19 -0.43 2.08
N ASN A 58 -17.94 -1.08 0.93
CA ASN A 58 -18.15 -2.50 0.70
C ASN A 58 -16.86 -3.32 0.77
N LYS A 59 -15.70 -2.65 0.78
CA LYS A 59 -14.38 -3.27 0.72
C LYS A 59 -13.34 -2.34 1.34
N ILE A 60 -12.41 -2.90 2.09
CA ILE A 60 -11.20 -2.22 2.54
C ILE A 60 -10.01 -2.93 1.91
N ILE A 61 -9.07 -2.18 1.34
CA ILE A 61 -7.77 -2.67 0.87
C ILE A 61 -6.70 -2.04 1.74
N LEU A 62 -5.83 -2.87 2.31
CA LEU A 62 -4.77 -2.48 3.21
C LEU A 62 -3.41 -2.92 2.67
N GLY A 63 -2.48 -1.99 2.53
CA GLY A 63 -1.07 -2.31 2.39
C GLY A 63 -0.52 -2.88 3.69
N VAL A 64 -0.08 -4.15 3.67
CA VAL A 64 0.35 -4.85 4.89
C VAL A 64 1.86 -4.86 5.11
N GLY A 65 2.59 -4.15 4.28
CA GLY A 65 4.05 -4.17 4.28
C GLY A 65 4.64 -4.90 3.06
N PRO A 66 5.95 -4.97 3.00
CA PRO A 66 6.91 -4.55 4.04
C PRO A 66 7.00 -3.03 4.20
N GLY A 67 7.49 -2.57 5.36
CA GLY A 67 7.61 -1.15 5.64
C GLY A 67 7.99 -0.82 7.08
N ALA A 68 7.79 0.45 7.46
CA ALA A 68 8.06 0.96 8.79
C ALA A 68 7.12 0.34 9.83
N TYR A 69 7.69 -0.21 10.89
CA TYR A 69 6.99 -0.93 11.94
C TYR A 69 5.79 -0.17 12.52
N THR A 70 6.01 1.07 12.92
CA THR A 70 4.95 1.92 13.51
C THR A 70 3.88 2.25 12.47
N GLY A 71 4.30 2.65 11.27
CA GLY A 71 3.37 3.00 10.18
C GLY A 71 2.44 1.86 9.83
N LEU A 72 2.98 0.65 9.60
CA LEU A 72 2.18 -0.54 9.29
C LEU A 72 1.09 -0.82 10.34
N ARG A 73 1.37 -0.58 11.61
CA ARG A 73 0.39 -0.79 12.68
C ARG A 73 -0.70 0.26 12.70
N VAL A 74 -0.42 1.48 12.27
CA VAL A 74 -1.41 2.58 12.25
C VAL A 74 -2.54 2.26 11.27
N SER A 75 -2.24 2.05 9.99
CA SER A 75 -3.28 1.72 8.99
C SER A 75 -3.95 0.38 9.29
N MET A 76 -3.19 -0.63 9.75
CA MET A 76 -3.75 -1.92 10.11
C MET A 76 -4.74 -1.84 11.26
N SER A 77 -4.45 -1.09 12.32
CA SER A 77 -5.37 -0.95 13.45
C SER A 77 -6.68 -0.31 13.01
N VAL A 78 -6.63 0.72 12.18
CA VAL A 78 -7.82 1.39 11.64
C VAL A 78 -8.60 0.45 10.71
N ALA A 79 -7.93 -0.22 9.79
CA ALA A 79 -8.58 -1.16 8.88
C ALA A 79 -9.24 -2.33 9.61
N LYS A 80 -8.55 -2.91 10.60
CA LYS A 80 -9.10 -3.99 11.46
C LYS A 80 -10.31 -3.51 12.25
N MET A 81 -10.24 -2.32 12.85
CA MET A 81 -11.35 -1.73 13.60
C MET A 81 -12.59 -1.58 12.70
N PHE A 82 -12.45 -0.98 11.53
CA PHE A 82 -13.58 -0.81 10.60
C PHE A 82 -14.13 -2.15 10.09
N SER A 83 -13.24 -3.04 9.67
CA SER A 83 -13.64 -4.36 9.18
C SER A 83 -14.38 -5.16 10.24
N TRP A 84 -13.84 -5.23 11.46
CA TRP A 84 -14.43 -5.99 12.55
C TRP A 84 -15.76 -5.42 13.04
N THR A 85 -15.81 -4.11 13.30
CA THR A 85 -17.00 -3.49 13.91
C THR A 85 -18.17 -3.36 12.93
N LEU A 86 -17.89 -3.25 11.64
CA LEU A 86 -18.89 -3.00 10.61
C LEU A 86 -19.08 -4.15 9.62
N ASN A 87 -18.36 -5.27 9.81
CA ASN A 87 -18.38 -6.44 8.93
C ASN A 87 -18.04 -6.09 7.46
N ILE A 88 -17.11 -5.14 7.25
CA ILE A 88 -16.65 -4.78 5.91
C ILE A 88 -15.51 -5.73 5.51
N PRO A 89 -15.59 -6.45 4.38
CA PRO A 89 -14.51 -7.30 3.90
C PRO A 89 -13.17 -6.56 3.81
N LEU A 90 -12.14 -7.13 4.46
CA LEU A 90 -10.77 -6.61 4.44
C LEU A 90 -9.92 -7.45 3.49
N TYR A 91 -9.25 -6.76 2.58
CA TYR A 91 -8.27 -7.34 1.67
C TYR A 91 -6.90 -6.75 1.95
N THR A 92 -5.88 -7.57 1.80
CA THR A 92 -4.49 -7.13 1.92
C THR A 92 -3.80 -7.16 0.57
N ILE A 93 -2.80 -6.29 0.44
CA ILE A 93 -1.87 -6.23 -0.69
C ILE A 93 -0.46 -5.95 -0.16
N SER A 94 0.57 -6.38 -0.89
CA SER A 94 1.92 -5.90 -0.62
C SER A 94 1.97 -4.37 -0.71
N SER A 95 2.56 -3.72 0.29
CA SER A 95 2.79 -2.27 0.22
C SER A 95 3.68 -1.89 -0.96
N LEU A 96 4.64 -2.74 -1.36
CA LEU A 96 5.49 -2.47 -2.53
C LEU A 96 4.68 -2.49 -3.83
N ASP A 97 3.67 -3.36 -3.94
CA ASP A 97 2.75 -3.37 -5.09
C ASP A 97 1.86 -2.13 -5.11
N LEU A 98 1.31 -1.76 -3.97
CA LEU A 98 0.47 -0.57 -3.86
C LEU A 98 1.25 0.70 -4.17
N LEU A 99 2.43 0.88 -3.57
CA LEU A 99 3.28 2.07 -3.73
C LEU A 99 3.85 2.24 -5.14
N SER A 100 3.86 1.17 -5.94
CA SER A 100 4.29 1.17 -7.34
C SER A 100 3.16 1.05 -8.35
N SER A 101 1.90 1.06 -7.91
CA SER A 101 0.73 0.79 -8.76
C SER A 101 0.49 1.85 -9.85
N GLY A 102 1.04 3.05 -9.71
CA GLY A 102 0.93 4.11 -10.70
C GLY A 102 1.87 3.96 -11.91
N TYR A 103 2.86 3.09 -11.83
CA TYR A 103 3.75 2.80 -12.96
C TYR A 103 3.04 1.86 -13.94
N LYS A 104 2.89 2.28 -15.21
CA LYS A 104 2.10 1.57 -16.23
C LYS A 104 2.83 1.36 -17.54
N ASP A 105 3.90 2.12 -17.78
CA ASP A 105 4.65 2.05 -19.04
C ASP A 105 5.43 0.74 -19.13
N ASN A 106 5.69 0.29 -20.35
CA ASN A 106 6.53 -0.89 -20.58
C ASN A 106 7.93 -0.65 -20.01
N GLY A 107 8.46 -1.59 -19.25
CA GLY A 107 9.80 -1.46 -18.67
C GLY A 107 10.03 -2.41 -17.51
N MET A 108 11.27 -2.40 -17.03
CA MET A 108 11.71 -3.06 -15.82
C MET A 108 11.65 -2.09 -14.66
N TYR A 109 11.11 -2.51 -13.52
CA TYR A 109 10.94 -1.71 -12.33
C TYR A 109 11.54 -2.40 -11.10
N LEU A 110 12.32 -1.64 -10.35
CA LEU A 110 13.05 -2.08 -9.17
C LEU A 110 12.58 -1.26 -7.97
N VAL A 111 11.72 -1.82 -7.13
CA VAL A 111 11.25 -1.15 -5.91
C VAL A 111 12.36 -1.21 -4.86
N LYS A 112 12.75 -0.05 -4.34
CA LYS A 112 13.83 0.15 -3.36
C LYS A 112 13.33 1.03 -2.23
N ILE A 113 12.58 0.46 -1.29
CA ILE A 113 12.09 1.19 -0.12
C ILE A 113 13.09 1.03 1.03
N LYS A 114 13.51 2.16 1.60
CA LYS A 114 14.50 2.19 2.67
C LYS A 114 14.00 1.45 3.92
N ALA A 115 14.81 0.55 4.43
CA ALA A 115 14.56 -0.20 5.66
C ALA A 115 15.49 0.28 6.79
N LYS A 116 16.23 -0.59 7.44
CA LYS A 116 17.30 -0.21 8.38
C LYS A 116 18.59 0.15 7.61
N LYS A 117 19.57 0.75 8.30
CA LYS A 117 20.85 1.14 7.71
C LYS A 117 21.49 0.01 6.89
N GLY A 118 21.77 0.29 5.61
CA GLY A 118 22.40 -0.65 4.66
C GLY A 118 21.46 -1.71 4.09
N PHE A 119 20.15 -1.65 4.39
CA PHE A 119 19.14 -2.60 3.90
C PHE A 119 17.92 -1.91 3.31
N ILE A 120 17.28 -2.60 2.39
CA ILE A 120 16.07 -2.15 1.69
C ILE A 120 15.00 -3.26 1.68
N TYR A 121 13.75 -2.84 1.55
CA TYR A 121 12.69 -3.69 1.04
C TYR A 121 12.69 -3.58 -0.47
N HIS A 122 12.74 -4.70 -1.14
CA HIS A 122 12.90 -4.81 -2.58
C HIS A 122 11.82 -5.69 -3.19
N LYS A 123 11.42 -5.31 -4.40
CA LYS A 123 10.61 -6.11 -5.33
C LYS A 123 11.03 -5.74 -6.74
N ALA A 124 11.02 -6.72 -7.65
CA ALA A 124 11.27 -6.46 -9.06
C ALA A 124 10.10 -6.96 -9.92
N PHE A 125 9.68 -6.16 -10.88
CA PHE A 125 8.65 -6.54 -11.84
C PHE A 125 8.90 -5.89 -13.21
N LYS A 126 8.34 -6.51 -14.24
CA LYS A 126 8.36 -6.01 -15.61
C LYS A 126 6.93 -5.74 -16.06
N ILE A 127 6.74 -4.66 -16.81
CA ILE A 127 5.48 -4.38 -17.49
C ILE A 127 5.73 -4.53 -18.99
N GLU A 128 4.92 -5.38 -19.63
CA GLU A 128 4.89 -5.55 -21.08
C GLU A 128 3.43 -5.58 -21.56
N ASN A 129 3.10 -4.72 -22.52
CA ASN A 129 1.75 -4.64 -23.10
C ASN A 129 0.63 -4.49 -22.06
N GLY A 130 0.88 -3.73 -20.98
CA GLY A 130 -0.04 -3.51 -19.89
C GLY A 130 -0.14 -4.66 -18.88
N PHE A 131 0.67 -5.72 -19.04
CA PHE A 131 0.71 -6.85 -18.09
C PHE A 131 1.92 -6.73 -17.17
N LYS A 132 1.67 -6.78 -15.86
CA LYS A 132 2.71 -6.83 -14.84
C LYS A 132 3.13 -8.28 -14.61
N GLN A 133 4.41 -8.56 -14.76
CA GLN A 133 5.05 -9.82 -14.42
C GLN A 133 5.99 -9.60 -13.25
N VAL A 134 5.77 -10.28 -12.14
CA VAL A 134 6.67 -10.26 -10.98
C VAL A 134 7.91 -11.09 -11.34
N ILE A 135 9.09 -10.47 -11.18
CA ILE A 135 10.40 -11.10 -11.38
C ILE A 135 10.96 -11.56 -10.04
N GLU A 136 10.85 -10.71 -9.02
CA GLU A 136 11.21 -11.03 -7.64
C GLU A 136 10.10 -10.57 -6.70
N ASN A 137 9.70 -11.44 -5.78
CA ASN A 137 8.75 -11.10 -4.73
C ASN A 137 9.36 -10.14 -3.71
N ASP A 138 8.55 -9.70 -2.75
CA ASP A 138 9.00 -8.85 -1.67
C ASP A 138 10.14 -9.51 -0.90
N MET A 139 11.25 -8.79 -0.75
CA MET A 139 12.46 -9.25 -0.06
C MET A 139 13.03 -8.17 0.85
N PHE A 140 13.74 -8.61 1.88
CA PHE A 140 14.60 -7.77 2.70
C PHE A 140 16.05 -8.10 2.35
N VAL A 141 16.76 -7.17 1.70
CA VAL A 141 18.10 -7.39 1.14
C VAL A 141 19.02 -6.22 1.46
N SER A 142 20.33 -6.43 1.29
CA SER A 142 21.31 -5.35 1.35
C SER A 142 21.10 -4.34 0.21
N GLU A 143 21.53 -3.12 0.41
CA GLU A 143 21.27 -2.03 -0.53
C GLU A 143 21.98 -2.21 -1.89
N ASP A 144 23.11 -2.93 -1.91
CA ASP A 144 23.87 -3.29 -3.11
C ASP A 144 23.25 -4.43 -3.93
N TYR A 145 22.28 -5.15 -3.36
CA TYR A 145 21.62 -6.29 -4.04
C TYR A 145 21.06 -5.93 -5.41
N ILE A 146 20.56 -4.70 -5.58
CA ILE A 146 19.95 -4.26 -6.84
C ILE A 146 20.99 -3.94 -7.94
N GLU A 147 22.28 -3.86 -7.61
CA GLU A 147 23.36 -3.58 -8.58
C GLU A 147 23.52 -4.71 -9.62
N LYS A 148 22.96 -5.88 -9.34
CA LYS A 148 22.90 -6.98 -10.32
C LYS A 148 22.04 -6.67 -11.54
N TYR A 149 21.14 -5.69 -11.44
CA TYR A 149 20.31 -5.26 -12.56
C TYR A 149 21.05 -4.19 -13.36
N SER A 150 21.28 -4.46 -14.66
CA SER A 150 21.92 -3.51 -15.58
C SER A 150 20.99 -2.38 -16.00
N GLU A 151 19.68 -2.61 -15.94
CA GLU A 151 18.64 -1.70 -16.41
C GLU A 151 17.41 -1.77 -15.50
N GLY A 152 16.65 -0.69 -15.44
CA GLY A 152 15.38 -0.62 -14.72
C GLY A 152 15.13 0.74 -14.08
N THR A 153 13.86 1.09 -13.99
CA THR A 153 13.42 2.28 -13.24
C THR A 153 13.41 1.95 -11.76
N ILE A 154 14.22 2.67 -10.99
CA ILE A 154 14.24 2.53 -9.52
C ILE A 154 13.08 3.31 -8.93
N ILE A 155 12.21 2.63 -8.19
CA ILE A 155 11.13 3.23 -7.40
C ILE A 155 11.60 3.28 -5.95
N SER A 156 11.79 4.48 -5.44
CA SER A 156 12.25 4.76 -4.07
C SER A 156 11.23 5.59 -3.30
N ASN A 157 11.53 5.91 -2.05
CA ASN A 157 10.67 6.79 -1.25
C ASN A 157 10.42 8.17 -1.91
N ASP A 158 11.28 8.61 -2.83
CA ASP A 158 11.21 9.94 -3.42
C ASP A 158 10.30 10.00 -4.67
N ASN A 159 10.00 8.86 -5.27
CA ASN A 159 9.21 8.76 -6.50
C ASN A 159 8.11 7.68 -6.43
N ILE A 160 7.58 7.42 -5.24
CA ILE A 160 6.38 6.59 -5.08
C ILE A 160 5.26 7.16 -5.93
N LEU A 161 4.59 6.30 -6.68
CA LEU A 161 3.43 6.66 -7.48
C LEU A 161 2.33 5.62 -7.26
N VAL A 162 1.26 6.05 -6.62
CA VAL A 162 0.10 5.19 -6.32
C VAL A 162 -1.03 5.52 -7.27
N ASP A 163 -1.60 4.49 -7.86
CA ASP A 163 -2.89 4.57 -8.54
C ASP A 163 -3.78 3.44 -8.02
N SER A 164 -4.69 3.79 -7.13
CA SER A 164 -5.57 2.81 -6.49
C SER A 164 -6.56 2.14 -7.46
N LEU A 165 -6.79 2.70 -8.64
CA LEU A 165 -7.57 2.06 -9.70
C LEU A 165 -6.79 1.00 -10.49
N ASN A 166 -5.45 1.03 -10.39
CA ASN A 166 -4.57 0.10 -11.07
C ASN A 166 -4.11 -1.07 -10.16
N ILE A 167 -4.75 -1.23 -9.02
CA ILE A 167 -4.50 -2.38 -8.14
C ILE A 167 -4.98 -3.64 -8.85
N ASN A 168 -4.07 -4.61 -9.00
CA ASN A 168 -4.41 -5.89 -9.58
C ASN A 168 -5.23 -6.72 -8.59
N GLU A 169 -6.46 -6.99 -8.91
CA GLU A 169 -7.40 -7.80 -8.07
C GLU A 169 -6.84 -9.19 -7.73
N LYS A 170 -5.97 -9.75 -8.58
CA LYS A 170 -5.33 -11.07 -8.34
C LYS A 170 -4.27 -11.04 -7.24
N GLU A 171 -3.76 -9.86 -6.91
CA GLU A 171 -2.77 -9.66 -5.83
C GLU A 171 -3.45 -9.43 -4.47
N LEU A 172 -4.77 -9.24 -4.46
CA LEU A 172 -5.54 -9.03 -3.25
C LEU A 172 -5.81 -10.37 -2.54
N GLN A 173 -5.58 -10.38 -1.24
CA GLN A 173 -5.86 -11.52 -0.37
C GLN A 173 -6.97 -11.17 0.60
N LEU A 174 -8.09 -11.91 0.55
CA LEU A 174 -9.16 -11.75 1.54
C LEU A 174 -8.66 -12.20 2.92
N VAL A 175 -8.95 -11.41 3.94
CA VAL A 175 -8.62 -11.72 5.32
C VAL A 175 -9.76 -12.46 5.99
N ASP A 176 -9.59 -13.77 6.22
CA ASP A 176 -10.60 -14.60 6.86
C ASP A 176 -10.70 -14.31 8.37
N ASN A 177 -9.57 -14.07 9.03
CA ASN A 177 -9.51 -13.75 10.46
C ASN A 177 -8.81 -12.40 10.69
N VAL A 178 -9.63 -11.36 10.80
CA VAL A 178 -9.17 -9.97 11.00
C VAL A 178 -8.34 -9.83 12.29
N HIS A 179 -8.66 -10.57 13.35
CA HIS A 179 -7.92 -10.50 14.61
C HIS A 179 -6.50 -11.06 14.49
N ALA A 180 -6.32 -12.13 13.73
CA ALA A 180 -5.03 -12.78 13.52
C ALA A 180 -4.15 -12.07 12.48
N LEU A 181 -4.68 -11.06 11.77
CA LEU A 181 -3.89 -10.33 10.78
C LEU A 181 -2.72 -9.60 11.44
N GLU A 182 -1.52 -9.85 10.93
CA GLU A 182 -0.27 -9.20 11.33
C GLU A 182 0.42 -8.53 10.13
N PRO A 183 1.21 -7.47 10.37
CA PRO A 183 1.99 -6.85 9.31
C PRO A 183 3.08 -7.79 8.76
N ASN A 184 3.32 -7.70 7.47
CA ASN A 184 4.46 -8.37 6.84
C ASN A 184 5.76 -7.58 7.10
N TYR A 185 6.49 -7.97 8.11
CA TYR A 185 7.72 -7.26 8.49
C TYR A 185 8.94 -7.64 7.65
N LEU A 186 8.94 -8.77 6.95
CA LEU A 186 10.07 -9.32 6.18
C LEU A 186 11.43 -9.20 6.91
N ARG A 187 11.44 -9.32 8.22
CA ARG A 187 12.69 -9.35 8.98
C ARG A 187 13.02 -10.80 9.30
N GLU A 188 14.22 -11.21 8.98
CA GLU A 188 14.80 -12.36 9.66
C GLU A 188 14.91 -12.02 11.15
N CYS A 189 14.38 -12.90 11.99
CA CYS A 189 14.54 -12.85 13.44
C CYS A 189 15.99 -13.13 13.81
#